data_4d76dcc672d2b9ce510bcb908b553d2b
#
_entry.id   4d76dcc672d2b9ce510bcb908b553d2b
#
_cell.length_a   1.000
_cell.length_b   1.000
_cell.length_c   1.000
_cell.angle_alpha   90.00
_cell.angle_beta   90.00
_cell.angle_gamma   90.00
#
_symmetry.space_group_name_H-M   'P 1'
#
loop_
_entity.id
_entity.type
_entity.pdbx_description
1 polymer ?
#
loop_
_entity_poly.entity_id
_entity_poly.type
_entity_poly.pdbx_seq_one_letter_code
_entity_poly.pdbx_strand_id
1 'polypeptide(L)'
;FPTYARRPQNMSVILSHISRDKGGTFTAKGQIEQSYDLRASEPMAVERKDGSLWMLVRTAEGIGESLSTDGGATWSPLKTPAIQHTPARFFIGRLLSGNLLLVKHLGIAEDPLSAGKGKQRRELTAFISKDDGKTWSAGFILDERVGCSYPDAQQTADGTIYFSWDFMRSRDQEVWMTTFREEDVLATSDSAVPHVKANRKLVSKGGAN
;
A
#
# COMPACT_ATOMS: atom_id res chain seq x y z
N PHE A 1 -9.66 -8.78 7.81
CA PHE A 1 -9.18 -7.40 8.10
C PHE A 1 -7.98 -7.47 9.05
N PRO A 2 -6.78 -7.12 8.59
CA PRO A 2 -5.59 -7.12 9.44
C PRO A 2 -5.44 -5.80 10.22
N THR A 3 -4.86 -5.89 11.41
CA THR A 3 -4.47 -4.76 12.25
C THR A 3 -3.09 -4.99 12.84
N TYR A 4 -2.54 -3.99 13.51
CA TYR A 4 -1.31 -4.15 14.27
C TYR A 4 -1.43 -3.48 15.65
N ALA A 5 -0.69 -3.99 16.61
CA ALA A 5 -0.55 -3.41 17.94
C ALA A 5 0.89 -3.52 18.44
N ARG A 6 1.27 -2.59 19.31
CA ARG A 6 2.53 -2.64 20.05
C ARG A 6 2.27 -3.32 21.39
N ARG A 7 3.19 -4.21 21.78
CA ARG A 7 3.16 -4.89 23.08
C ARG A 7 4.37 -4.49 23.94
N PRO A 8 4.32 -4.69 25.25
CA PRO A 8 5.51 -4.60 26.10
C PRO A 8 6.66 -5.45 25.57
N GLN A 9 7.88 -5.20 26.06
CA GLN A 9 9.10 -5.97 25.71
C GLN A 9 9.55 -5.82 24.24
N ASN A 10 9.30 -4.66 23.62
CA ASN A 10 9.71 -4.38 22.25
C ASN A 10 9.17 -5.38 21.21
N MET A 11 7.94 -5.82 21.40
CA MET A 11 7.24 -6.67 20.45
C MET A 11 6.17 -5.89 19.69
N SER A 12 5.98 -6.23 18.44
CA SER A 12 4.80 -5.87 17.65
C SER A 12 4.01 -7.12 17.26
N VAL A 13 2.71 -6.97 17.18
CA VAL A 13 1.83 -8.07 16.76
C VAL A 13 0.96 -7.60 15.61
N ILE A 14 0.87 -8.42 14.59
CA ILE A 14 -0.10 -8.30 13.52
C ILE A 14 -1.24 -9.27 13.83
N LEU A 15 -2.46 -8.77 13.79
CA LEU A 15 -3.68 -9.53 14.08
C LEU A 15 -4.55 -9.59 12.84
N SER A 16 -5.20 -10.72 12.60
CA SER A 16 -6.31 -10.80 11.65
C SER A 16 -7.65 -10.79 12.38
N HIS A 17 -8.59 -10.02 11.88
CA HIS A 17 -9.98 -9.97 12.34
C HIS A 17 -10.87 -10.53 11.23
N ILE A 18 -11.67 -11.52 11.58
CA ILE A 18 -12.54 -12.22 10.64
C ILE A 18 -13.99 -11.88 10.97
N SER A 19 -14.74 -11.43 9.98
CA SER A 19 -16.19 -11.32 10.00
C SER A 19 -16.80 -12.44 9.15
N ARG A 20 -17.90 -13.04 9.63
CA ARG A 20 -18.72 -14.02 8.89
C ARG A 20 -20.12 -13.51 8.59
N ASP A 21 -20.41 -12.28 8.98
CA ASP A 21 -21.71 -11.61 8.89
C ASP A 21 -21.61 -10.25 8.16
N LYS A 22 -20.73 -10.18 7.15
CA LYS A 22 -20.52 -8.99 6.30
C LYS A 22 -20.13 -7.73 7.07
N GLY A 23 -19.37 -7.89 8.14
CA GLY A 23 -18.85 -6.76 8.93
C GLY A 23 -19.71 -6.41 10.14
N GLY A 24 -20.77 -7.14 10.45
CA GLY A 24 -21.58 -6.93 11.63
C GLY A 24 -20.83 -7.21 12.93
N THR A 25 -20.04 -8.30 12.92
CA THR A 25 -19.15 -8.65 14.04
C THR A 25 -17.76 -9.04 13.55
N PHE A 26 -16.74 -8.89 14.40
CA PHE A 26 -15.37 -9.29 14.12
C PHE A 26 -14.82 -10.13 15.26
N THR A 27 -14.13 -11.22 14.91
CA THR A 27 -13.39 -12.05 15.85
C THR A 27 -11.90 -11.96 15.53
N ALA A 28 -11.08 -11.63 16.52
CA ALA A 28 -9.63 -11.68 16.38
C ALA A 28 -9.19 -13.14 16.24
N LYS A 29 -8.48 -13.45 15.18
CA LYS A 29 -7.94 -14.76 14.84
C LYS A 29 -6.53 -14.58 14.28
N GLY A 30 -5.68 -15.57 14.51
CA GLY A 30 -4.32 -15.56 13.98
C GLY A 30 -3.51 -14.33 14.38
N GLN A 31 -2.28 -14.55 14.77
CA GLN A 31 -1.36 -13.47 15.07
C GLN A 31 0.03 -13.79 14.54
N ILE A 32 0.78 -12.74 14.20
CA ILE A 32 2.19 -12.81 13.86
C ILE A 32 2.92 -11.90 14.83
N GLU A 33 3.78 -12.48 15.67
CA GLU A 33 4.62 -11.71 16.60
C GLU A 33 5.98 -11.44 15.98
N GLN A 34 6.47 -10.21 16.13
CA GLN A 34 7.73 -9.75 15.57
C GLN A 34 8.47 -8.86 16.57
N SER A 35 9.80 -8.83 16.45
CA SER A 35 10.62 -7.85 17.15
C SER A 35 10.19 -6.43 16.76
N TYR A 36 10.18 -5.52 17.73
CA TYR A 36 9.86 -4.12 17.50
C TYR A 36 10.83 -3.43 16.55
N ASP A 37 12.08 -3.87 16.48
CA ASP A 37 13.10 -3.31 15.59
C ASP A 37 12.72 -3.43 14.12
N LEU A 38 11.93 -4.46 13.78
CA LEU A 38 11.36 -4.62 12.45
C LEU A 38 10.31 -3.56 12.10
N ARG A 39 9.74 -2.86 13.11
CA ARG A 39 8.69 -1.83 12.96
C ARG A 39 7.50 -2.29 12.13
N ALA A 40 7.12 -3.55 12.26
CA ALA A 40 5.99 -4.13 11.54
C ALA A 40 4.70 -3.38 11.86
N SER A 41 4.02 -2.88 10.82
CA SER A 41 2.83 -2.04 10.93
C SER A 41 2.05 -1.97 9.61
N GLU A 42 0.88 -1.37 9.65
CA GLU A 42 0.06 -1.04 8.47
C GLU A 42 -0.12 -2.24 7.51
N PRO A 43 -0.56 -3.41 8.02
CA PRO A 43 -0.74 -4.59 7.19
C PRO A 43 -1.93 -4.43 6.24
N MET A 44 -1.81 -5.04 5.05
CA MET A 44 -2.90 -5.23 4.09
C MET A 44 -2.94 -6.69 3.67
N ALA A 45 -4.12 -7.21 3.35
CA ALA A 45 -4.27 -8.59 2.92
C ALA A 45 -5.13 -8.68 1.67
N VAL A 46 -4.75 -9.60 0.77
CA VAL A 46 -5.53 -9.97 -0.41
C VAL A 46 -5.68 -11.48 -0.47
N GLU A 47 -6.79 -11.94 -1.02
CA GLU A 47 -6.99 -13.35 -1.35
C GLU A 47 -6.33 -13.65 -2.69
N ARG A 48 -5.56 -14.73 -2.78
CA ARG A 48 -4.96 -15.26 -4.00
C ARG A 48 -5.98 -16.11 -4.77
N LYS A 49 -5.68 -16.38 -6.03
CA LYS A 49 -6.53 -17.23 -6.91
C LYS A 49 -6.66 -18.67 -6.41
N ASP A 50 -5.72 -19.15 -5.61
CA ASP A 50 -5.74 -20.47 -4.98
C ASP A 50 -6.54 -20.50 -3.66
N GLY A 51 -7.13 -19.38 -3.25
CA GLY A 51 -7.89 -19.22 -2.01
C GLY A 51 -7.03 -18.94 -0.77
N SER A 52 -5.70 -18.94 -0.89
CA SER A 52 -4.84 -18.53 0.22
C SER A 52 -4.92 -17.01 0.43
N LEU A 53 -4.73 -16.58 1.68
CA LEU A 53 -4.63 -15.17 2.01
C LEU A 53 -3.16 -14.77 2.05
N TRP A 54 -2.84 -13.69 1.36
CA TRP A 54 -1.52 -13.09 1.35
C TRP A 54 -1.55 -11.76 2.10
N MET A 55 -0.88 -11.72 3.24
CA MET A 55 -0.71 -10.51 4.03
C MET A 55 0.61 -9.87 3.71
N LEU A 56 0.58 -8.61 3.36
CA LEU A 56 1.74 -7.75 3.19
C LEU A 56 1.82 -6.78 4.38
N VAL A 57 3.03 -6.54 4.88
CA VAL A 57 3.26 -5.76 6.09
C VAL A 57 4.37 -4.75 5.84
N ARG A 58 4.13 -3.49 6.16
CA ARG A 58 5.19 -2.47 6.20
C ARG A 58 6.18 -2.82 7.29
N THR A 59 7.47 -2.87 6.95
CA THR A 59 8.58 -3.08 7.89
C THR A 59 9.70 -2.07 7.70
N ALA A 60 10.69 -2.07 8.59
CA ALA A 60 11.90 -1.26 8.42
C ALA A 60 12.75 -1.72 7.23
N GLU A 61 12.64 -2.98 6.82
CA GLU A 61 13.44 -3.62 5.77
C GLU A 61 12.76 -3.59 4.39
N GLY A 62 11.50 -3.14 4.32
CA GLY A 62 10.70 -3.13 3.10
C GLY A 62 9.27 -3.63 3.36
N ILE A 63 8.65 -4.27 2.38
CA ILE A 63 7.38 -4.96 2.57
C ILE A 63 7.66 -6.41 2.90
N GLY A 64 7.23 -6.85 4.09
CA GLY A 64 7.24 -8.24 4.50
C GLY A 64 5.98 -8.97 4.06
N GLU A 65 6.00 -10.30 4.07
CA GLU A 65 4.86 -11.14 3.70
C GLU A 65 4.61 -12.27 4.69
N SER A 66 3.35 -12.66 4.81
CA SER A 66 2.90 -13.86 5.51
C SER A 66 1.71 -14.47 4.78
N LEU A 67 1.56 -15.77 4.87
CA LEU A 67 0.53 -16.55 4.18
C LEU A 67 -0.37 -17.28 5.17
N SER A 68 -1.65 -17.36 4.83
CA SER A 68 -2.64 -18.20 5.51
C SER A 68 -3.37 -19.06 4.49
N THR A 69 -3.53 -20.34 4.81
CA THR A 69 -4.30 -21.33 4.00
C THR A 69 -5.58 -21.80 4.71
N ASP A 70 -5.90 -21.20 5.84
CA ASP A 70 -7.05 -21.57 6.68
C ASP A 70 -8.01 -20.38 6.94
N GLY A 71 -8.08 -19.46 5.97
CA GLY A 71 -8.97 -18.31 6.04
C GLY A 71 -8.55 -17.26 7.09
N GLY A 72 -7.26 -17.15 7.39
CA GLY A 72 -6.72 -16.17 8.31
C GLY A 72 -6.69 -16.60 9.77
N ALA A 73 -6.97 -17.87 10.08
CA ALA A 73 -6.92 -18.39 11.43
C ALA A 73 -5.47 -18.58 11.92
N THR A 74 -4.58 -19.02 11.03
CA THR A 74 -3.12 -19.08 11.29
C THR A 74 -2.35 -18.44 10.14
N TRP A 75 -1.13 -18.00 10.42
CA TRP A 75 -0.25 -17.31 9.49
C TRP A 75 1.17 -17.86 9.57
N SER A 76 1.84 -17.92 8.43
CA SER A 76 3.26 -18.26 8.39
C SER A 76 4.10 -17.19 9.10
N PRO A 77 5.32 -17.51 9.55
CA PRO A 77 6.26 -16.50 10.02
C PRO A 77 6.44 -15.39 8.98
N LEU A 78 6.58 -14.14 9.42
CA LEU A 78 6.80 -13.00 8.55
C LEU A 78 8.17 -13.13 7.87
N LYS A 79 8.18 -13.13 6.54
CA LYS A 79 9.38 -13.10 5.72
C LYS A 79 9.67 -11.68 5.27
N THR A 80 10.90 -11.18 5.44
CA THR A 80 11.29 -9.81 5.10
C THR A 80 12.69 -9.76 4.46
N PRO A 81 12.93 -8.86 3.49
CA PRO A 81 11.90 -8.23 2.68
C PRO A 81 11.36 -9.21 1.64
N ALA A 82 10.05 -9.20 1.39
CA ALA A 82 9.45 -9.92 0.27
C ALA A 82 9.42 -9.03 -0.99
N ILE A 83 9.15 -7.74 -0.80
CA ILE A 83 9.16 -6.72 -1.85
C ILE A 83 10.03 -5.56 -1.38
N GLN A 84 10.99 -5.16 -2.22
CA GLN A 84 11.83 -4.00 -1.97
C GLN A 84 10.99 -2.73 -1.90
N HIS A 85 11.11 -2.00 -0.79
CA HIS A 85 10.34 -0.79 -0.53
C HIS A 85 11.02 0.07 0.53
N THR A 86 10.76 1.37 0.52
CA THR A 86 11.09 2.24 1.65
C THR A 86 10.16 1.94 2.83
N PRO A 87 10.55 2.22 4.09
CA PRO A 87 9.68 2.04 5.25
C PRO A 87 8.46 2.98 5.21
N ALA A 88 7.50 2.69 4.37
CA ALA A 88 6.32 3.49 4.10
C ALA A 88 5.07 2.62 3.92
N ARG A 89 3.88 3.21 4.09
CA ARG A 89 2.64 2.55 3.70
C ARG A 89 2.64 2.33 2.18
N PHE A 90 2.05 1.24 1.77
CA PHE A 90 1.76 0.83 0.39
C PHE A 90 0.26 0.54 0.28
N PHE A 91 -0.21 0.32 -0.93
CA PHE A 91 -1.55 -0.22 -1.21
C PHE A 91 -1.42 -1.52 -1.99
N ILE A 92 -2.23 -2.51 -1.68
CA ILE A 92 -2.45 -3.69 -2.49
C ILE A 92 -3.94 -4.03 -2.54
N GLY A 93 -4.43 -4.35 -3.73
CA GLY A 93 -5.83 -4.73 -3.93
C GLY A 93 -6.00 -5.61 -5.18
N ARG A 94 -7.08 -6.41 -5.19
CA ARG A 94 -7.47 -7.19 -6.37
C ARG A 94 -8.40 -6.36 -7.23
N LEU A 95 -8.09 -6.30 -8.52
CA LEU A 95 -8.87 -5.63 -9.54
C LEU A 95 -9.98 -6.55 -10.09
N LEU A 96 -10.94 -5.97 -10.80
CA LEU A 96 -12.04 -6.69 -11.45
C LEU A 96 -11.55 -7.72 -12.47
N SER A 97 -10.41 -7.48 -13.11
CA SER A 97 -9.72 -8.42 -14.00
C SER A 97 -9.22 -9.68 -13.30
N GLY A 98 -9.17 -9.67 -11.96
CA GLY A 98 -8.50 -10.68 -11.16
C GLY A 98 -6.99 -10.48 -11.01
N ASN A 99 -6.42 -9.39 -11.55
CA ASN A 99 -5.02 -9.01 -11.35
C ASN A 99 -4.84 -8.26 -10.02
N LEU A 100 -3.60 -8.18 -9.52
CA LEU A 100 -3.28 -7.39 -8.34
C LEU A 100 -2.73 -6.01 -8.76
N LEU A 101 -3.21 -4.98 -8.08
CA LEU A 101 -2.63 -3.64 -8.09
C LEU A 101 -1.81 -3.44 -6.83
N LEU A 102 -0.52 -3.15 -6.99
CA LEU A 102 0.36 -2.69 -5.91
C LEU A 102 0.73 -1.24 -6.17
N VAL A 103 0.57 -0.37 -5.18
CA VAL A 103 1.12 1.00 -5.24
C VAL A 103 2.12 1.18 -4.12
N LYS A 104 3.34 1.54 -4.49
CA LYS A 104 4.45 1.73 -3.54
C LYS A 104 5.37 2.86 -3.99
N HIS A 105 6.24 3.31 -3.08
CA HIS A 105 7.29 4.27 -3.39
C HIS A 105 8.49 3.59 -4.04
N LEU A 106 9.17 4.28 -4.96
CA LEU A 106 10.44 3.78 -5.53
C LEU A 106 11.64 4.20 -4.70
N GLY A 107 11.52 5.23 -3.87
CA GLY A 107 12.65 5.67 -3.08
C GLY A 107 12.34 6.76 -2.07
N ILE A 108 13.41 7.28 -1.50
CA ILE A 108 13.42 8.47 -0.66
C ILE A 108 14.38 9.50 -1.27
N ALA A 109 14.08 10.77 -1.08
CA ALA A 109 14.92 11.88 -1.53
C ALA A 109 15.05 12.93 -0.42
N GLU A 110 16.01 13.83 -0.53
CA GLU A 110 16.09 14.98 0.33
C GLU A 110 14.79 15.79 0.22
N ASP A 111 14.29 16.26 1.36
CA ASP A 111 13.16 17.17 1.38
C ASP A 111 13.62 18.54 0.88
N PRO A 112 13.13 19.00 -0.29
CA PRO A 112 13.62 20.24 -0.90
C PRO A 112 13.37 21.48 -0.03
N LEU A 113 12.49 21.37 0.96
CA LEU A 113 12.10 22.47 1.84
C LEU A 113 12.65 22.35 3.28
N SER A 114 13.43 21.31 3.55
CA SER A 114 14.00 21.07 4.89
C SER A 114 15.42 21.60 5.07
N ALA A 115 15.96 22.33 4.09
CA ALA A 115 17.35 22.79 4.08
C ALA A 115 18.37 21.66 4.34
N GLY A 116 18.13 20.49 3.76
CA GLY A 116 18.99 19.30 3.86
C GLY A 116 18.86 18.51 5.17
N LYS A 117 17.88 18.83 6.02
CA LYS A 117 17.71 18.17 7.33
C LYS A 117 16.65 17.07 7.36
N GLY A 118 16.10 16.69 6.22
CA GLY A 118 15.05 15.67 6.17
C GLY A 118 15.02 14.90 4.88
N LYS A 119 14.48 13.69 4.95
CA LYS A 119 14.25 12.83 3.80
C LYS A 119 12.75 12.53 3.69
N GLN A 120 12.25 12.60 2.49
CA GLN A 120 10.85 12.31 2.17
C GLN A 120 10.76 11.17 1.15
N ARG A 121 9.62 10.51 1.13
CA ARG A 121 9.25 9.49 0.14
C ARG A 121 9.01 10.17 -1.20
N ARG A 122 9.28 9.47 -2.28
CA ARG A 122 9.06 9.95 -3.63
C ARG A 122 8.54 8.86 -4.56
N GLU A 123 8.01 9.28 -5.69
CA GLU A 123 7.63 8.39 -6.80
C GLU A 123 6.65 7.32 -6.38
N LEU A 124 5.42 7.72 -6.06
CA LEU A 124 4.31 6.79 -5.93
C LEU A 124 4.06 6.12 -7.28
N THR A 125 4.25 4.81 -7.32
CA THR A 125 4.25 4.03 -8.55
C THR A 125 3.31 2.85 -8.43
N ALA A 126 2.45 2.67 -9.42
CA ALA A 126 1.53 1.54 -9.56
C ALA A 126 2.17 0.40 -10.35
N PHE A 127 1.91 -0.83 -9.95
CA PHE A 127 2.35 -2.06 -10.59
C PHE A 127 1.18 -3.02 -10.70
N ILE A 128 1.10 -3.77 -11.80
CA ILE A 128 0.13 -4.86 -11.99
C ILE A 128 0.85 -6.20 -11.94
N SER A 129 0.25 -7.14 -11.22
CA SER A 129 0.63 -8.55 -11.26
C SER A 129 -0.53 -9.40 -11.80
N LYS A 130 -0.25 -10.23 -12.80
CA LYS A 130 -1.20 -11.18 -13.42
C LYS A 130 -1.13 -12.58 -12.79
N ASP A 131 -0.14 -12.82 -11.95
CA ASP A 131 0.26 -14.13 -11.40
C ASP A 131 0.33 -14.16 -9.87
N ASP A 132 -0.54 -13.35 -9.22
CA ASP A 132 -0.66 -13.27 -7.75
C ASP A 132 0.63 -12.86 -7.04
N GLY A 133 1.32 -11.86 -7.60
CA GLY A 133 2.48 -11.23 -6.98
C GLY A 133 3.82 -11.89 -7.28
N LYS A 134 3.88 -12.90 -8.16
CA LYS A 134 5.14 -13.54 -8.57
C LYS A 134 5.96 -12.62 -9.47
N THR A 135 5.28 -11.94 -10.42
CA THR A 135 5.89 -10.93 -11.29
C THR A 135 5.06 -9.67 -11.32
N TRP A 136 5.70 -8.54 -11.64
CA TRP A 136 5.10 -7.22 -11.67
C TRP A 136 5.42 -6.51 -12.99
N SER A 137 4.51 -5.64 -13.45
CA SER A 137 4.73 -4.78 -14.62
C SER A 137 5.92 -3.82 -14.37
N ALA A 138 6.35 -3.11 -15.41
CA ALA A 138 7.47 -2.16 -15.35
C ALA A 138 7.26 -1.01 -14.35
N GLY A 139 6.01 -0.71 -14.02
CA GLY A 139 5.63 0.37 -13.11
C GLY A 139 5.16 1.62 -13.86
N PHE A 140 4.22 2.31 -13.24
CA PHE A 140 3.57 3.48 -13.76
C PHE A 140 3.53 4.56 -12.67
N ILE A 141 4.25 5.67 -12.87
CA ILE A 141 4.39 6.74 -11.86
C ILE A 141 3.08 7.53 -11.77
N LEU A 142 2.42 7.43 -10.63
CA LEU A 142 1.21 8.18 -10.29
C LEU A 142 1.54 9.58 -9.79
N ASP A 143 2.59 9.72 -8.97
CA ASP A 143 3.09 11.00 -8.49
C ASP A 143 4.60 10.96 -8.29
N GLU A 144 5.32 11.80 -9.03
CA GLU A 144 6.78 11.90 -9.00
C GLU A 144 7.32 12.79 -7.88
N ARG A 145 6.44 13.57 -7.23
CA ARG A 145 6.85 14.58 -6.25
C ARG A 145 7.44 13.96 -4.99
N VAL A 146 8.34 14.69 -4.38
CA VAL A 146 8.87 14.37 -3.04
C VAL A 146 7.84 14.79 -2.00
N GLY A 147 7.55 13.90 -1.03
CA GLY A 147 6.60 14.16 0.05
C GLY A 147 5.23 13.50 -0.12
N CYS A 148 5.06 12.68 -1.16
CA CYS A 148 3.85 11.84 -1.31
C CYS A 148 3.85 10.72 -0.28
N SER A 149 2.68 10.36 0.27
CA SER A 149 2.57 9.18 1.12
C SER A 149 1.12 8.67 1.25
N TYR A 150 0.93 7.58 1.96
CA TYR A 150 -0.36 6.96 2.29
C TYR A 150 -1.28 6.72 1.08
N PRO A 151 -0.82 5.94 0.08
CA PRO A 151 -1.64 5.57 -1.05
C PRO A 151 -2.85 4.74 -0.63
N ASP A 152 -3.99 5.00 -1.26
CA ASP A 152 -5.19 4.17 -1.18
C ASP A 152 -5.91 4.18 -2.52
N ALA A 153 -6.62 3.10 -2.86
CA ALA A 153 -7.32 2.97 -4.13
C ALA A 153 -8.60 2.15 -4.03
N GLN A 154 -9.54 2.49 -4.90
CA GLN A 154 -10.78 1.74 -5.07
C GLN A 154 -11.12 1.68 -6.56
N GLN A 155 -11.42 0.49 -7.07
CA GLN A 155 -11.91 0.31 -8.43
C GLN A 155 -13.44 0.27 -8.45
N THR A 156 -14.04 1.03 -9.36
CA THR A 156 -15.49 1.01 -9.63
C THR A 156 -15.85 -0.02 -10.69
N ALA A 157 -17.14 -0.35 -10.78
CA ALA A 157 -17.64 -1.39 -11.69
C ALA A 157 -17.35 -1.14 -13.18
N ASP A 158 -17.13 0.10 -13.58
CA ASP A 158 -16.73 0.48 -14.95
C ASP A 158 -15.23 0.33 -15.21
N GLY A 159 -14.46 -0.16 -14.22
CA GLY A 159 -13.02 -0.38 -14.30
C GLY A 159 -12.17 0.84 -13.96
N THR A 160 -12.76 1.99 -13.65
CA THR A 160 -12.03 3.17 -13.22
C THR A 160 -11.44 2.96 -11.82
N ILE A 161 -10.15 3.24 -11.66
CA ILE A 161 -9.45 3.19 -10.37
C ILE A 161 -9.35 4.62 -9.85
N TYR A 162 -10.00 4.88 -8.73
CA TYR A 162 -9.83 6.11 -7.94
C TYR A 162 -8.68 5.90 -7.00
N PHE A 163 -7.72 6.80 -7.05
CA PHE A 163 -6.48 6.72 -6.28
C PHE A 163 -6.30 8.01 -5.48
N SER A 164 -6.07 7.87 -4.18
CA SER A 164 -5.83 8.99 -3.27
C SER A 164 -4.52 8.83 -2.52
N TRP A 165 -3.91 9.95 -2.15
CA TRP A 165 -2.68 9.99 -1.35
C TRP A 165 -2.57 11.32 -0.61
N ASP A 166 -1.77 11.35 0.46
CA ASP A 166 -1.38 12.61 1.08
C ASP A 166 -0.11 13.17 0.44
N PHE A 167 0.01 14.48 0.51
CA PHE A 167 1.19 15.21 0.08
C PHE A 167 1.61 16.20 1.17
N MET A 168 2.91 16.16 1.53
CA MET A 168 3.50 17.02 2.54
C MET A 168 2.67 17.10 3.84
N ARG A 169 2.23 15.95 4.34
CA ARG A 169 1.28 15.78 5.44
C ARG A 169 1.62 16.54 6.74
N SER A 170 2.90 16.77 6.99
CA SER A 170 3.37 17.50 8.17
C SER A 170 3.45 19.02 7.97
N ARG A 171 3.20 19.50 6.75
CA ARG A 171 3.35 20.91 6.38
C ARG A 171 2.17 21.43 5.61
N ASP A 172 2.00 21.01 4.36
CA ASP A 172 0.92 21.49 3.48
C ASP A 172 -0.40 20.76 3.75
N GLN A 173 -0.34 19.57 4.34
CA GLN A 173 -1.47 18.76 4.78
C GLN A 173 -2.50 18.53 3.66
N GLU A 174 -2.00 18.23 2.47
CA GLU A 174 -2.84 18.06 1.29
C GLU A 174 -3.24 16.60 1.08
N VAL A 175 -4.49 16.39 0.65
CA VAL A 175 -4.97 15.11 0.12
C VAL A 175 -5.28 15.30 -1.35
N TRP A 176 -4.67 14.46 -2.17
CA TRP A 176 -4.81 14.46 -3.62
C TRP A 176 -5.54 13.23 -4.10
N MET A 177 -6.15 13.33 -5.26
CA MET A 177 -6.80 12.22 -5.96
C MET A 177 -6.52 12.31 -7.46
N THR A 178 -6.45 11.15 -8.10
CA THR A 178 -6.48 11.01 -9.55
C THR A 178 -7.26 9.76 -9.94
N THR A 179 -7.54 9.60 -11.21
CA THR A 179 -8.14 8.38 -11.75
C THR A 179 -7.27 7.82 -12.87
N PHE A 180 -7.25 6.50 -12.98
CA PHE A 180 -6.59 5.77 -14.06
C PHE A 180 -7.28 4.42 -14.25
N ARG A 181 -6.88 3.68 -15.27
CA ARG A 181 -7.34 2.31 -15.54
C ARG A 181 -6.19 1.33 -15.46
N GLU A 182 -6.50 0.05 -15.37
CA GLU A 182 -5.49 -1.01 -15.37
C GLU A 182 -4.64 -0.97 -16.64
N GLU A 183 -5.25 -0.66 -17.78
CA GLU A 183 -4.57 -0.55 -19.07
C GLU A 183 -3.50 0.54 -19.07
N ASP A 184 -3.69 1.63 -18.33
CA ASP A 184 -2.71 2.71 -18.21
C ASP A 184 -1.44 2.21 -17.52
N VAL A 185 -1.57 1.33 -16.52
CA VAL A 185 -0.44 0.74 -15.81
C VAL A 185 0.28 -0.32 -16.65
N LEU A 186 -0.46 -1.01 -17.52
CA LEU A 186 0.08 -2.03 -18.42
C LEU A 186 0.67 -1.44 -19.70
N ALA A 187 0.24 -0.25 -20.09
CA ALA A 187 0.79 0.46 -21.25
C ALA A 187 2.23 0.89 -20.95
N THR A 188 3.16 0.44 -21.75
CA THR A 188 4.58 0.85 -21.67
C THR A 188 4.84 2.22 -22.28
N SER A 189 3.79 2.94 -22.70
CA SER A 189 3.91 4.22 -23.41
C SER A 189 3.87 5.40 -22.43
N ASP A 190 4.71 6.40 -22.70
CA ASP A 190 4.74 7.68 -21.97
C ASP A 190 3.43 8.47 -22.01
N SER A 191 2.46 8.04 -22.82
CA SER A 191 1.18 8.76 -23.01
C SER A 191 0.22 8.69 -21.82
N ALA A 192 0.31 7.65 -20.98
CA ALA A 192 -0.56 7.50 -19.81
C ALA A 192 -0.17 8.45 -18.66
N VAL A 193 1.11 8.74 -18.50
CA VAL A 193 1.61 9.66 -17.45
C VAL A 193 1.02 11.06 -17.55
N PRO A 194 0.96 11.72 -18.73
CA PRO A 194 0.32 13.02 -18.87
C PRO A 194 -1.17 13.02 -18.49
N HIS A 195 -1.90 11.96 -18.83
CA HIS A 195 -3.33 11.84 -18.49
C HIS A 195 -3.55 11.81 -16.98
N VAL A 196 -2.81 10.98 -16.27
CA VAL A 196 -2.93 10.89 -14.80
C VAL A 196 -2.53 12.19 -14.12
N LYS A 197 -1.49 12.85 -14.61
CA LYS A 197 -1.08 14.19 -14.12
C LYS A 197 -2.15 15.24 -14.33
N ALA A 198 -2.78 15.27 -15.51
CA ALA A 198 -3.83 16.22 -15.85
C ALA A 198 -5.09 16.01 -14.99
N ASN A 199 -5.35 14.78 -14.55
CA ASN A 199 -6.50 14.41 -13.74
C ASN A 199 -6.25 14.54 -12.23
N ARG A 200 -5.07 14.93 -11.78
CA ARG A 200 -4.79 15.17 -10.35
C ARG A 200 -5.65 16.31 -9.83
N LYS A 201 -6.35 16.05 -8.74
CA LYS A 201 -7.20 17.04 -8.07
C LYS A 201 -6.81 17.12 -6.60
N LEU A 202 -6.66 18.34 -6.11
CA LEU A 202 -6.58 18.61 -4.68
C LEU A 202 -7.98 18.41 -4.10
N VAL A 203 -8.11 17.43 -3.21
CA VAL A 203 -9.38 17.08 -2.56
C VAL A 203 -9.56 17.86 -1.27
N SER A 204 -8.47 17.97 -0.50
CA SER A 204 -8.48 18.65 0.80
C SER A 204 -7.10 19.24 1.07
N LYS A 205 -7.08 20.37 1.75
CA LYS A 205 -5.90 21.03 2.27
C LYS A 205 -6.13 21.37 3.73
N GLY A 206 -5.22 20.94 4.62
CA GLY A 206 -5.22 21.36 5.98
C GLY A 206 -4.98 22.87 6.03
N GLY A 207 -5.82 23.59 6.74
CA GLY A 207 -5.68 25.03 6.92
C GLY A 207 -5.01 25.34 8.25
N ALA A 208 -4.15 26.37 8.27
CA ALA A 208 -4.07 27.22 9.42
C ALA A 208 -5.40 28.00 9.47
N ASN A 209 -6.19 27.79 10.53
CA ASN A 209 -7.23 28.75 10.91
C ASN A 209 -6.56 30.03 11.39
#